data_678afdadad321abf8764bb1a0a452a20
#
_entry.id   678afdadad321abf8764bb1a0a452a20
#
_cell.length_a   1.000
_cell.length_b   1.000
_cell.length_c   1.000
_cell.angle_alpha   90.00
_cell.angle_beta   90.00
_cell.angle_gamma   90.00
#
_symmetry.space_group_name_H-M   'P 1'
#
loop_
_entity.id
_entity.type
_entity.pdbx_description
1 polymer ?
#
loop_
_entity_poly.entity_id
_entity_poly.type
_entity_poly.pdbx_seq_one_letter_code
_entity_poly.pdbx_strand_id
1 'polypeptide(L)'
;MENLQPESISSEGVSSEGVSRETLTRETLIAKYFPGQEGSIEAFAEFLVGAGIERGLIGPREGERIWDRHIFNCLPVTQLLPTGASLFDIGSGAGLPGIVIALARPDVQVTLIEPLERRVEFLNEAVAAITDLPFPIQVLRGRAQDVKKSADFVTARAVAPLEKLKKMSWHMVKTGGSLLAMKGESAATEMVGVKGAELHEIKLDGIELGRIISIRKGA
;
A
#
# COMPACT_ATOMS: atom_id res chain seq x y z
N MET A 1 -19.76 -77.75 -12.05
CA MET A 1 -18.65 -76.92 -11.57
C MET A 1 -18.64 -75.70 -12.45
N GLU A 2 -19.32 -74.65 -12.03
CA GLU A 2 -19.49 -73.41 -12.78
C GLU A 2 -18.60 -72.35 -12.17
N ASN A 3 -17.71 -71.84 -13.03
CA ASN A 3 -16.76 -70.82 -12.66
C ASN A 3 -17.42 -69.43 -12.76
N LEU A 4 -17.71 -68.80 -11.61
CA LEU A 4 -18.14 -67.40 -11.54
C LEU A 4 -16.89 -66.52 -11.39
N GLN A 5 -16.66 -65.67 -12.41
CA GLN A 5 -15.69 -64.56 -12.33
C GLN A 5 -16.33 -63.36 -11.64
N PRO A 6 -15.61 -62.61 -10.82
CA PRO A 6 -16.11 -61.37 -10.22
C PRO A 6 -16.01 -60.20 -11.22
N GLU A 7 -17.11 -59.45 -11.31
CA GLU A 7 -17.22 -58.21 -12.08
C GLU A 7 -16.33 -57.12 -11.51
N SER A 8 -15.58 -56.50 -12.38
CA SER A 8 -14.78 -55.33 -12.06
C SER A 8 -15.64 -54.09 -11.95
N ILE A 9 -15.69 -53.48 -10.77
CA ILE A 9 -16.32 -52.16 -10.55
C ILE A 9 -15.38 -51.11 -11.08
N SER A 10 -15.76 -50.43 -12.17
CA SER A 10 -15.08 -49.27 -12.68
C SER A 10 -15.34 -48.09 -11.75
N SER A 11 -14.29 -47.59 -11.11
CA SER A 11 -14.30 -46.33 -10.38
C SER A 11 -14.35 -45.18 -11.38
N GLU A 12 -15.51 -44.56 -11.50
CA GLU A 12 -15.63 -43.27 -12.19
C GLU A 12 -14.81 -42.22 -11.45
N GLY A 13 -13.78 -41.71 -12.14
CA GLY A 13 -12.97 -40.62 -11.67
C GLY A 13 -13.80 -39.34 -11.57
N VAL A 14 -13.97 -38.84 -10.37
CA VAL A 14 -14.44 -37.48 -10.14
C VAL A 14 -13.40 -36.52 -10.71
N SER A 15 -13.70 -35.97 -11.87
CA SER A 15 -12.94 -34.86 -12.46
C SER A 15 -13.06 -33.66 -11.52
N SER A 16 -11.95 -33.30 -10.85
CA SER A 16 -11.81 -32.02 -10.17
C SER A 16 -11.96 -30.91 -11.22
N GLU A 17 -13.12 -30.32 -11.27
CA GLU A 17 -13.35 -29.09 -12.04
C GLU A 17 -12.31 -28.06 -11.57
N GLY A 18 -11.38 -27.75 -12.46
CA GLY A 18 -10.43 -26.69 -12.29
C GLY A 18 -11.19 -25.38 -12.16
N VAL A 19 -11.18 -24.80 -10.96
CA VAL A 19 -11.62 -23.41 -10.75
C VAL A 19 -10.75 -22.55 -11.64
N SER A 20 -11.28 -22.13 -12.78
CA SER A 20 -10.70 -21.12 -13.64
C SER A 20 -10.42 -19.88 -12.77
N ARG A 21 -9.16 -19.55 -12.53
CA ARG A 21 -8.79 -18.25 -11.95
C ARG A 21 -9.22 -17.20 -12.98
N GLU A 22 -10.41 -16.65 -12.83
CA GLU A 22 -10.77 -15.44 -13.53
C GLU A 22 -9.72 -14.39 -13.24
N THR A 23 -9.03 -13.94 -14.28
CA THR A 23 -8.11 -12.80 -14.16
C THR A 23 -8.96 -11.59 -13.84
N LEU A 24 -8.89 -11.09 -12.61
CA LEU A 24 -9.64 -9.92 -12.19
C LEU A 24 -9.22 -8.72 -13.05
N THR A 25 -10.20 -8.05 -13.66
CA THR A 25 -9.94 -6.85 -14.44
C THR A 25 -9.57 -5.68 -13.51
N ARG A 26 -8.96 -4.63 -14.07
CA ARG A 26 -8.65 -3.41 -13.33
C ARG A 26 -9.91 -2.80 -12.69
N GLU A 27 -11.00 -2.75 -13.41
CA GLU A 27 -12.29 -2.21 -12.96
C GLU A 27 -12.82 -3.02 -11.76
N THR A 28 -12.72 -4.33 -11.81
CA THR A 28 -13.10 -5.21 -10.69
C THR A 28 -12.23 -4.96 -9.45
N LEU A 29 -10.92 -4.75 -9.64
CA LEU A 29 -10.01 -4.43 -8.55
C LEU A 29 -10.29 -3.04 -7.95
N ILE A 30 -10.59 -2.05 -8.79
CA ILE A 30 -10.95 -0.71 -8.34
C ILE A 30 -12.22 -0.79 -7.48
N ALA A 31 -13.29 -1.40 -7.98
CA ALA A 31 -14.55 -1.55 -7.23
C ALA A 31 -14.36 -2.31 -5.90
N LYS A 32 -13.47 -3.30 -5.88
CA LYS A 32 -13.19 -4.12 -4.71
C LYS A 32 -12.40 -3.36 -3.62
N TYR A 33 -11.38 -2.60 -4.00
CA TYR A 33 -10.43 -2.02 -3.05
C TYR A 33 -10.63 -0.54 -2.78
N PHE A 34 -11.45 0.14 -3.58
CA PHE A 34 -11.76 1.56 -3.43
C PHE A 34 -13.28 1.83 -3.45
N PRO A 35 -14.10 1.10 -2.66
CA PRO A 35 -15.55 1.23 -2.73
C PRO A 35 -15.99 2.66 -2.39
N GLY A 36 -16.73 3.30 -3.31
CA GLY A 36 -17.18 4.69 -3.22
C GLY A 36 -16.10 5.73 -3.50
N GLN A 37 -14.90 5.30 -3.90
CA GLN A 37 -13.78 6.18 -4.28
C GLN A 37 -13.21 5.83 -5.67
N GLU A 38 -13.99 5.10 -6.48
CA GLU A 38 -13.57 4.60 -7.79
C GLU A 38 -13.14 5.76 -8.70
N GLY A 39 -13.96 6.79 -8.81
CA GLY A 39 -13.64 7.97 -9.63
C GLY A 39 -12.45 8.77 -9.08
N SER A 40 -12.30 8.86 -7.76
CA SER A 40 -11.17 9.57 -7.14
C SER A 40 -9.84 8.87 -7.39
N ILE A 41 -9.79 7.54 -7.32
CA ILE A 41 -8.55 6.81 -7.60
C ILE A 41 -8.21 6.80 -9.10
N GLU A 42 -9.20 6.79 -9.98
CA GLU A 42 -8.99 6.92 -11.43
C GLU A 42 -8.42 8.30 -11.77
N ALA A 43 -9.02 9.37 -11.26
CA ALA A 43 -8.53 10.74 -11.44
C ALA A 43 -7.10 10.91 -10.89
N PHE A 44 -6.80 10.31 -9.74
CA PHE A 44 -5.44 10.32 -9.19
C PHE A 44 -4.45 9.53 -10.07
N ALA A 45 -4.85 8.39 -10.63
CA ALA A 45 -4.01 7.64 -11.57
C ALA A 45 -3.70 8.46 -12.84
N GLU A 46 -4.70 9.14 -13.40
CA GLU A 46 -4.53 10.02 -14.55
C GLU A 46 -3.59 11.20 -14.21
N PHE A 47 -3.75 11.80 -13.04
CA PHE A 47 -2.87 12.87 -12.57
C PHE A 47 -1.42 12.41 -12.43
N LEU A 48 -1.19 11.19 -11.95
CA LEU A 48 0.15 10.59 -11.88
C LEU A 48 0.76 10.37 -13.27
N VAL A 49 -0.01 9.90 -14.23
CA VAL A 49 0.44 9.67 -15.63
C VAL A 49 0.68 10.98 -16.36
N GLY A 50 -0.11 12.02 -16.09
CA GLY A 50 0.07 13.36 -16.65
C GLY A 50 1.13 14.16 -15.89
N ALA A 51 0.69 14.97 -14.95
CA ALA A 51 1.54 15.89 -14.16
C ALA A 51 2.66 15.18 -13.39
N GLY A 52 2.43 13.93 -12.93
CA GLY A 52 3.44 13.14 -12.21
C GLY A 52 4.65 12.80 -13.08
N ILE A 53 4.44 12.41 -14.33
CA ILE A 53 5.51 12.14 -15.29
C ILE A 53 6.16 13.45 -15.75
N GLU A 54 5.35 14.44 -16.12
CA GLU A 54 5.85 15.75 -16.58
C GLU A 54 6.79 16.41 -15.55
N ARG A 55 6.44 16.34 -14.26
CA ARG A 55 7.23 16.93 -13.17
C ARG A 55 8.30 15.98 -12.62
N GLY A 56 8.51 14.81 -13.22
CA GLY A 56 9.55 13.84 -12.86
C GLY A 56 9.36 13.15 -11.50
N LEU A 57 8.12 13.02 -11.03
CA LEU A 57 7.78 12.26 -9.82
C LEU A 57 7.55 10.78 -10.13
N ILE A 58 7.09 10.50 -11.33
CA ILE A 58 6.91 9.16 -11.90
C ILE A 58 7.82 9.04 -13.12
N GLY A 59 8.45 7.88 -13.31
CA GLY A 59 9.30 7.64 -14.48
C GLY A 59 8.49 7.66 -15.78
N PRO A 60 9.05 8.15 -16.89
CA PRO A 60 8.32 8.33 -18.15
C PRO A 60 7.76 7.01 -18.73
N ARG A 61 8.37 5.88 -18.40
CA ARG A 61 7.93 4.54 -18.83
C ARG A 61 7.02 3.80 -17.84
N GLU A 62 6.70 4.45 -16.71
CA GLU A 62 5.89 3.84 -15.66
C GLU A 62 4.37 4.05 -15.86
N GLY A 63 3.97 4.93 -16.79
CA GLY A 63 2.55 5.23 -17.04
C GLY A 63 1.69 4.02 -17.36
N GLU A 64 2.18 3.10 -18.21
CA GLU A 64 1.48 1.86 -18.56
C GLU A 64 1.34 0.90 -17.38
N ARG A 65 2.19 1.04 -16.36
CA ARG A 65 2.25 0.19 -15.18
C ARG A 65 1.80 0.90 -13.91
N ILE A 66 1.14 2.07 -14.05
CA ILE A 66 0.77 2.92 -12.92
C ILE A 66 -0.12 2.17 -11.92
N TRP A 67 -1.05 1.36 -12.43
CA TRP A 67 -1.98 0.60 -11.60
C TRP A 67 -1.26 -0.51 -10.82
N ASP A 68 -0.59 -1.41 -11.50
CA ASP A 68 -0.01 -2.59 -10.86
C ASP A 68 1.18 -2.22 -9.98
N ARG A 69 2.09 -1.38 -10.50
CA ARG A 69 3.36 -1.11 -9.84
C ARG A 69 3.28 0.00 -8.81
N HIS A 70 2.33 0.92 -8.95
CA HIS A 70 2.27 2.09 -8.07
C HIS A 70 1.01 2.11 -7.22
N ILE A 71 -0.18 1.97 -7.79
CA ILE A 71 -1.44 2.08 -7.04
C ILE A 71 -1.72 0.79 -6.26
N PHE A 72 -1.93 -0.32 -6.94
CA PHE A 72 -2.28 -1.58 -6.27
C PHE A 72 -1.19 -2.10 -5.34
N ASN A 73 0.07 -1.85 -5.67
CA ASN A 73 1.20 -2.19 -4.79
C ASN A 73 1.18 -1.42 -3.45
N CYS A 74 0.39 -0.34 -3.32
CA CYS A 74 0.19 0.35 -2.04
C CYS A 74 -0.88 -0.30 -1.15
N LEU A 75 -1.73 -1.20 -1.68
CA LEU A 75 -2.85 -1.77 -0.92
C LEU A 75 -2.45 -2.74 0.20
N PRO A 76 -1.43 -3.59 0.06
CA PRO A 76 -1.10 -4.56 1.11
C PRO A 76 -0.88 -3.93 2.49
N VAL A 77 -0.29 -2.74 2.58
CA VAL A 77 -0.04 -2.07 3.87
C VAL A 77 -1.34 -1.70 4.61
N THR A 78 -2.46 -1.55 3.90
CA THR A 78 -3.76 -1.22 4.50
C THR A 78 -4.26 -2.30 5.45
N GLN A 79 -3.84 -3.56 5.27
CA GLN A 79 -4.21 -4.69 6.11
C GLN A 79 -3.60 -4.62 7.52
N LEU A 80 -2.59 -3.79 7.71
CA LEU A 80 -1.94 -3.58 9.01
C LEU A 80 -2.50 -2.36 9.77
N LEU A 81 -3.49 -1.66 9.20
CA LEU A 81 -4.07 -0.46 9.79
C LEU A 81 -5.42 -0.78 10.47
N PRO A 82 -5.54 -0.59 11.78
CA PRO A 82 -6.82 -0.67 12.49
C PRO A 82 -7.79 0.42 12.00
N THR A 83 -9.08 0.19 12.25
CA THR A 83 -10.12 1.17 11.95
C THR A 83 -9.89 2.47 12.72
N GLY A 84 -10.02 3.60 12.03
CA GLY A 84 -9.90 4.94 12.60
C GLY A 84 -8.47 5.38 12.95
N ALA A 85 -7.45 4.63 12.51
CA ALA A 85 -6.06 4.96 12.80
C ALA A 85 -5.62 6.30 12.19
N SER A 86 -4.69 6.99 12.86
CA SER A 86 -3.94 8.10 12.28
C SER A 86 -2.65 7.60 11.63
N LEU A 87 -2.36 8.08 10.42
CA LEU A 87 -1.21 7.67 9.62
C LEU A 87 -0.41 8.86 9.12
N PHE A 88 0.89 8.82 9.30
CA PHE A 88 1.82 9.71 8.61
C PHE A 88 2.54 8.96 7.49
N ASP A 89 2.47 9.50 6.27
CA ASP A 89 3.26 9.04 5.13
C ASP A 89 4.46 9.96 4.95
N ILE A 90 5.67 9.47 5.19
CA ILE A 90 6.89 10.28 5.13
C ILE A 90 7.63 10.13 3.81
N GLY A 91 8.02 11.29 3.24
CA GLY A 91 8.58 11.34 1.90
C GLY A 91 7.57 10.97 0.84
N SER A 92 6.35 11.49 0.98
CA SER A 92 5.17 11.09 0.18
C SER A 92 5.37 11.25 -1.34
N GLY A 93 6.26 12.15 -1.77
CA GLY A 93 6.67 12.31 -3.16
C GLY A 93 5.50 12.56 -4.10
N ALA A 94 5.09 11.55 -4.85
CA ALA A 94 3.93 11.57 -5.73
C ALA A 94 2.59 11.23 -5.00
N GLY A 95 2.59 11.17 -3.66
CA GLY A 95 1.41 10.79 -2.88
C GLY A 95 1.26 9.29 -2.63
N LEU A 96 2.33 8.53 -2.84
CA LEU A 96 2.35 7.08 -2.74
C LEU A 96 3.20 6.61 -1.54
N PRO A 97 2.66 5.89 -0.56
CA PRO A 97 1.35 5.22 -0.58
C PRO A 97 0.19 6.06 -0.01
N GLY A 98 0.42 7.24 0.57
CA GLY A 98 -0.52 7.93 1.44
C GLY A 98 -1.88 8.23 0.80
N ILE A 99 -1.94 8.78 -0.43
CA ILE A 99 -3.21 9.05 -1.13
C ILE A 99 -3.97 7.75 -1.41
N VAL A 100 -3.27 6.71 -1.87
CA VAL A 100 -3.90 5.40 -2.13
C VAL A 100 -4.49 4.81 -0.85
N ILE A 101 -3.77 4.92 0.29
CA ILE A 101 -4.29 4.46 1.58
C ILE A 101 -5.55 5.23 1.98
N ALA A 102 -5.56 6.56 1.83
CA ALA A 102 -6.71 7.38 2.17
C ALA A 102 -7.95 7.02 1.35
N LEU A 103 -7.79 6.74 0.05
CA LEU A 103 -8.89 6.34 -0.84
C LEU A 103 -9.37 4.89 -0.59
N ALA A 104 -8.45 3.96 -0.28
CA ALA A 104 -8.80 2.58 0.02
C ALA A 104 -9.36 2.40 1.45
N ARG A 105 -9.00 3.30 2.37
CA ARG A 105 -9.38 3.28 3.80
C ARG A 105 -9.81 4.69 4.22
N PRO A 106 -11.02 5.11 3.82
CA PRO A 106 -11.55 6.46 4.16
C PRO A 106 -11.69 6.69 5.67
N ASP A 107 -11.67 5.62 6.47
CA ASP A 107 -11.66 5.65 7.93
C ASP A 107 -10.32 6.05 8.54
N VAL A 108 -9.22 6.03 7.76
CA VAL A 108 -7.86 6.35 8.23
C VAL A 108 -7.55 7.83 8.00
N GLN A 109 -7.04 8.50 9.05
CA GLN A 109 -6.64 9.91 8.97
C GLN A 109 -5.22 10.04 8.44
N VAL A 110 -5.05 10.43 7.18
CA VAL A 110 -3.75 10.47 6.50
C VAL A 110 -3.16 11.88 6.48
N THR A 111 -1.89 11.99 6.85
CA THR A 111 -1.06 13.20 6.67
C THR A 111 0.16 12.85 5.82
N LEU A 112 0.29 13.52 4.68
CA LEU A 112 1.43 13.41 3.77
C LEU A 112 2.53 14.37 4.23
N ILE A 113 3.77 13.90 4.39
CA ILE A 113 4.91 14.70 4.85
C ILE A 113 5.98 14.69 3.78
N GLU A 114 6.27 15.85 3.21
CA GLU A 114 7.22 16.02 2.12
C GLU A 114 8.07 17.28 2.32
N PRO A 115 9.41 17.21 2.28
CA PRO A 115 10.24 18.38 2.48
C PRO A 115 10.36 19.31 1.27
N LEU A 116 10.20 18.80 0.04
CA LEU A 116 10.43 19.56 -1.17
C LEU A 116 9.19 20.34 -1.61
N GLU A 117 9.29 21.66 -1.68
CA GLU A 117 8.19 22.58 -2.01
C GLU A 117 7.43 22.18 -3.28
N ARG A 118 8.14 21.96 -4.38
CA ARG A 118 7.56 21.53 -5.66
C ARG A 118 6.71 20.23 -5.56
N ARG A 119 7.09 19.33 -4.64
CA ARG A 119 6.33 18.09 -4.39
C ARG A 119 5.13 18.35 -3.49
N VAL A 120 5.26 19.27 -2.54
CA VAL A 120 4.15 19.72 -1.71
C VAL A 120 3.07 20.39 -2.57
N GLU A 121 3.46 21.22 -3.54
CA GLU A 121 2.53 21.83 -4.52
C GLU A 121 1.80 20.74 -5.30
N PHE A 122 2.53 19.76 -5.84
CA PHE A 122 1.94 18.60 -6.52
C PHE A 122 0.96 17.84 -5.64
N LEU A 123 1.31 17.57 -4.37
CA LEU A 123 0.44 16.88 -3.43
C LEU A 123 -0.83 17.70 -3.13
N ASN A 124 -0.72 19.01 -2.98
CA ASN A 124 -1.88 19.88 -2.76
C ASN A 124 -2.82 19.88 -3.98
N GLU A 125 -2.29 19.89 -5.19
CA GLU A 125 -3.09 19.77 -6.42
C GLU A 125 -3.79 18.41 -6.48
N ALA A 126 -3.06 17.31 -6.23
CA ALA A 126 -3.63 15.97 -6.21
C ALA A 126 -4.74 15.82 -5.16
N VAL A 127 -4.53 16.34 -3.95
CA VAL A 127 -5.50 16.27 -2.85
C VAL A 127 -6.71 17.16 -3.11
N ALA A 128 -6.53 18.31 -3.74
CA ALA A 128 -7.65 19.23 -4.05
C ALA A 128 -8.69 18.62 -5.02
N ALA A 129 -8.28 17.65 -5.83
CA ALA A 129 -9.16 16.91 -6.73
C ALA A 129 -9.93 15.77 -6.03
N ILE A 130 -9.56 15.43 -4.79
CA ILE A 130 -10.20 14.38 -3.99
C ILE A 130 -11.22 15.03 -3.06
N THR A 131 -12.47 14.79 -3.33
CA THR A 131 -13.60 15.21 -2.49
C THR A 131 -14.13 14.00 -1.69
N ASP A 132 -15.23 14.12 -1.01
CA ASP A 132 -16.01 13.01 -0.44
C ASP A 132 -15.27 12.03 0.51
N LEU A 133 -14.14 12.46 1.10
CA LEU A 133 -13.50 11.75 2.19
C LEU A 133 -14.02 12.24 3.55
N PRO A 134 -14.33 11.33 4.50
CA PRO A 134 -14.72 11.69 5.87
C PRO A 134 -13.64 12.53 6.59
N PHE A 135 -12.38 12.26 6.28
CA PHE A 135 -11.24 13.00 6.78
C PHE A 135 -10.42 13.53 5.61
N PRO A 136 -10.24 14.86 5.50
CA PRO A 136 -9.42 15.42 4.43
C PRO A 136 -7.96 14.99 4.60
N ILE A 137 -7.32 14.65 3.48
CA ILE A 137 -5.90 14.35 3.45
C ILE A 137 -5.13 15.64 3.76
N GLN A 138 -4.27 15.60 4.78
CA GLN A 138 -3.43 16.73 5.14
C GLN A 138 -2.09 16.66 4.42
N VAL A 139 -1.58 17.79 3.95
CA VAL A 139 -0.23 17.92 3.40
C VAL A 139 0.59 18.79 4.32
N LEU A 140 1.72 18.25 4.82
CA LEU A 140 2.63 18.95 5.69
C LEU A 140 4.01 19.08 5.03
N ARG A 141 4.44 20.31 4.75
CA ARG A 141 5.81 20.56 4.31
C ARG A 141 6.77 20.45 5.48
N GLY A 142 7.71 19.53 5.40
CA GLY A 142 8.73 19.35 6.43
C GLY A 142 9.55 18.07 6.25
N ARG A 143 10.70 18.03 6.90
CA ARG A 143 11.48 16.80 7.03
C ARG A 143 10.92 15.99 8.20
N ALA A 144 10.93 14.66 8.08
CA ALA A 144 10.43 13.77 9.13
C ALA A 144 11.00 14.10 10.52
N GLN A 145 12.30 14.37 10.62
CA GLN A 145 12.98 14.68 11.87
C GLN A 145 12.53 15.99 12.53
N ASP A 146 11.93 16.90 11.77
CA ASP A 146 11.52 18.23 12.26
C ASP A 146 10.05 18.25 12.71
N VAL A 147 9.28 17.22 12.35
CA VAL A 147 7.86 17.10 12.71
C VAL A 147 7.71 16.75 14.18
N LYS A 148 6.99 17.59 14.94
CA LYS A 148 6.75 17.41 16.39
C LYS A 148 5.51 16.61 16.73
N LYS A 149 4.67 16.31 15.72
CA LYS A 149 3.44 15.52 15.86
C LYS A 149 3.73 14.03 15.78
N SER A 150 2.83 13.22 16.34
CA SER A 150 2.90 11.76 16.25
C SER A 150 1.57 11.17 15.76
N ALA A 151 1.63 10.00 15.13
CA ALA A 151 0.49 9.24 14.65
C ALA A 151 0.56 7.79 15.16
N ASP A 152 -0.55 7.07 15.06
CA ASP A 152 -0.60 5.66 15.45
C ASP A 152 0.31 4.83 14.54
N PHE A 153 0.36 5.21 13.26
CA PHE A 153 1.23 4.58 12.26
C PHE A 153 2.04 5.61 11.49
N VAL A 154 3.26 5.22 11.14
CA VAL A 154 4.12 5.96 10.22
C VAL A 154 4.48 5.03 9.08
N THR A 155 4.20 5.42 7.84
CA THR A 155 4.59 4.63 6.66
C THR A 155 5.61 5.35 5.81
N ALA A 156 6.35 4.59 5.02
CA ALA A 156 7.25 5.10 3.99
C ALA A 156 7.46 4.07 2.89
N ARG A 157 7.58 4.57 1.65
CA ARG A 157 7.96 3.80 0.47
C ARG A 157 9.18 4.41 -0.20
N ALA A 158 10.24 3.63 -0.40
CA ALA A 158 11.46 4.04 -1.12
C ALA A 158 12.18 5.30 -0.57
N VAL A 159 12.07 5.59 0.73
CA VAL A 159 12.66 6.78 1.36
C VAL A 159 14.11 6.55 1.81
N ALA A 160 14.37 5.47 2.55
CA ALA A 160 15.67 5.16 3.11
C ALA A 160 15.77 3.67 3.52
N PRO A 161 16.98 3.14 3.75
CA PRO A 161 17.17 1.87 4.45
C PRO A 161 16.49 1.86 5.81
N LEU A 162 16.05 0.68 6.30
CA LEU A 162 15.18 0.53 7.46
C LEU A 162 15.71 1.19 8.75
N GLU A 163 16.99 1.01 9.07
CA GLU A 163 17.60 1.64 10.26
C GLU A 163 17.56 3.17 10.20
N LYS A 164 17.90 3.73 9.04
CA LYS A 164 17.86 5.18 8.84
C LYS A 164 16.43 5.70 8.91
N LEU A 165 15.49 4.96 8.31
CA LEU A 165 14.07 5.28 8.36
C LEU A 165 13.57 5.28 9.81
N LYS A 166 13.86 4.25 10.58
CA LYS A 166 13.55 4.17 12.01
C LYS A 166 14.11 5.36 12.78
N LYS A 167 15.41 5.65 12.60
CA LYS A 167 16.07 6.76 13.32
C LYS A 167 15.42 8.12 13.05
N MET A 168 15.03 8.39 11.80
CA MET A 168 14.47 9.69 11.42
C MET A 168 12.99 9.87 11.77
N SER A 169 12.24 8.78 11.97
CA SER A 169 10.79 8.83 12.16
C SER A 169 10.26 8.26 13.48
N TRP A 170 11.11 7.65 14.30
CA TRP A 170 10.67 6.96 15.51
C TRP A 170 9.91 7.82 16.52
N HIS A 171 10.29 9.10 16.63
CA HIS A 171 9.60 10.05 17.51
C HIS A 171 8.17 10.35 17.07
N MET A 172 7.88 10.14 15.77
CA MET A 172 6.56 10.38 15.17
C MET A 172 5.59 9.21 15.39
N VAL A 173 6.09 8.04 15.81
CA VAL A 173 5.24 6.89 16.15
C VAL A 173 4.77 7.05 17.59
N LYS A 174 3.45 7.01 17.85
CA LYS A 174 2.90 6.96 19.21
C LYS A 174 3.32 5.68 19.92
N THR A 175 3.37 5.70 21.23
CA THR A 175 3.49 4.47 22.04
C THR A 175 2.36 3.51 21.72
N GLY A 176 2.69 2.24 21.50
CA GLY A 176 1.74 1.22 21.05
C GLY A 176 1.50 1.19 19.54
N GLY A 177 1.92 2.23 18.81
CA GLY A 177 1.86 2.32 17.35
C GLY A 177 3.01 1.62 16.64
N SER A 178 3.08 1.76 15.30
CA SER A 178 4.09 1.08 14.49
C SER A 178 4.63 1.93 13.34
N LEU A 179 5.90 1.72 13.03
CA LEU A 179 6.50 2.11 11.75
C LEU A 179 6.25 0.99 10.74
N LEU A 180 5.73 1.31 9.55
CA LEU A 180 5.42 0.40 8.47
C LEU A 180 6.26 0.77 7.24
N ALA A 181 7.35 0.06 7.00
CA ALA A 181 8.22 0.29 5.85
C ALA A 181 7.83 -0.63 4.68
N MET A 182 7.32 -0.06 3.60
CA MET A 182 7.06 -0.80 2.36
C MET A 182 8.37 -1.08 1.65
N LYS A 183 8.65 -2.34 1.37
CA LYS A 183 9.90 -2.82 0.80
C LYS A 183 9.66 -3.76 -0.38
N GLY A 184 10.71 -3.93 -1.19
CA GLY A 184 10.75 -4.92 -2.26
C GLY A 184 11.34 -6.26 -1.79
N GLU A 185 12.01 -6.96 -2.70
CA GLU A 185 12.64 -8.26 -2.45
C GLU A 185 13.74 -8.21 -1.39
N SER A 186 14.39 -7.05 -1.19
CA SER A 186 15.41 -6.86 -0.16
C SER A 186 14.87 -6.78 1.27
N ALA A 187 13.56 -6.88 1.49
CA ALA A 187 12.94 -6.71 2.80
C ALA A 187 13.58 -7.58 3.89
N ALA A 188 13.73 -8.87 3.62
CA ALA A 188 14.32 -9.82 4.57
C ALA A 188 15.77 -9.45 4.94
N THR A 189 16.54 -8.96 3.99
CA THR A 189 17.93 -8.52 4.22
C THR A 189 18.00 -7.21 5.01
N GLU A 190 17.11 -6.27 4.70
CA GLU A 190 17.11 -4.96 5.37
C GLU A 190 16.69 -5.02 6.84
N MET A 191 15.95 -6.02 7.26
CA MET A 191 15.55 -6.17 8.67
C MET A 191 16.61 -6.83 9.55
N VAL A 192 17.67 -7.42 8.96
CA VAL A 192 18.75 -8.08 9.72
C VAL A 192 19.42 -7.08 10.65
N GLY A 193 19.46 -7.39 11.94
CA GLY A 193 20.03 -6.54 12.98
C GLY A 193 19.09 -5.42 13.48
N VAL A 194 17.95 -5.21 12.88
CA VAL A 194 16.98 -4.20 13.35
C VAL A 194 16.06 -4.79 14.41
N LYS A 195 16.32 -4.48 15.67
CA LYS A 195 15.56 -5.01 16.81
C LYS A 195 14.06 -4.67 16.69
N GLY A 196 13.23 -5.70 16.83
CA GLY A 196 11.76 -5.57 16.81
C GLY A 196 11.16 -5.45 15.42
N ALA A 197 11.97 -5.65 14.36
CA ALA A 197 11.46 -5.69 12.99
C ALA A 197 10.77 -7.04 12.72
N GLU A 198 9.60 -6.98 12.09
CA GLU A 198 8.79 -8.11 11.68
C GLU A 198 8.39 -7.94 10.21
N LEU A 199 8.59 -9.00 9.40
CA LEU A 199 8.23 -8.99 7.99
C LEU A 199 6.82 -9.56 7.79
N HIS A 200 5.98 -8.78 7.12
CA HIS A 200 4.66 -9.17 6.67
C HIS A 200 4.68 -9.35 5.16
N GLU A 201 4.41 -10.55 4.70
CA GLU A 201 4.17 -10.87 3.29
C GLU A 201 2.67 -11.00 3.07
N ILE A 202 2.06 -9.97 2.47
CA ILE A 202 0.62 -9.85 2.34
C ILE A 202 0.24 -10.02 0.88
N LYS A 203 -0.55 -11.06 0.61
CA LYS A 203 -1.13 -11.33 -0.70
C LYS A 203 -2.60 -10.95 -0.69
N LEU A 204 -2.95 -9.98 -1.50
CA LEU A 204 -4.33 -9.62 -1.79
C LEU A 204 -4.77 -10.26 -3.11
N ASP A 205 -6.04 -10.54 -3.23
CA ASP A 205 -6.60 -11.16 -4.41
C ASP A 205 -6.48 -10.22 -5.62
N GLY A 206 -5.86 -10.71 -6.70
CA GLY A 206 -5.54 -9.94 -7.89
C GLY A 206 -4.36 -8.97 -7.77
N ILE A 207 -3.69 -8.86 -6.61
CA ILE A 207 -2.60 -7.92 -6.35
C ILE A 207 -1.28 -8.67 -6.14
N GLU A 208 -0.18 -8.08 -6.56
CA GLU A 208 1.15 -8.63 -6.29
C GLU A 208 1.44 -8.73 -4.78
N LEU A 209 2.33 -9.65 -4.41
CA LEU A 209 2.75 -9.83 -3.01
C LEU A 209 3.41 -8.56 -2.47
N GLY A 210 2.79 -7.96 -1.47
CA GLY A 210 3.35 -6.83 -0.74
C GLY A 210 4.25 -7.27 0.41
N ARG A 211 5.40 -6.63 0.57
CA ARG A 211 6.33 -6.84 1.69
C ARG A 211 6.42 -5.59 2.54
N ILE A 212 5.99 -5.71 3.77
CA ILE A 212 5.98 -4.60 4.73
C ILE A 212 6.77 -5.03 5.96
N ILE A 213 7.76 -4.24 6.36
CA ILE A 213 8.45 -4.43 7.63
C ILE A 213 7.78 -3.53 8.66
N SER A 214 7.25 -4.12 9.73
CA SER A 214 6.74 -3.39 10.87
C SER A 214 7.76 -3.32 12.00
N ILE A 215 7.76 -2.20 12.74
CA ILE A 215 8.48 -2.06 14.00
C ILE A 215 7.52 -1.41 14.99
N ARG A 216 7.07 -2.18 15.99
CA ARG A 216 6.15 -1.68 17.02
C ARG A 216 6.90 -0.88 18.08
N LYS A 217 6.35 0.26 18.46
CA LYS A 217 6.85 1.07 19.58
C LYS A 217 6.23 0.56 20.87
N GLY A 218 7.05 -0.05 21.71
CA GLY A 218 6.64 -0.51 23.02
C GLY A 218 6.15 0.62 23.95
N ALA A 219 5.53 0.23 25.04
CA ALA A 219 5.13 1.14 26.10
C ALA A 219 6.34 1.73 26.84
#